data_0131ab423a1fc72194d95a99c0bafbe9
#
_entry.id   0131ab423a1fc72194d95a99c0bafbe9
#
_cell.length_a   1.000
_cell.length_b   1.000
_cell.length_c   1.000
_cell.angle_alpha   90.00
_cell.angle_beta   90.00
_cell.angle_gamma   90.00
#
_symmetry.space_group_name_H-M   'P 1'
#
loop_
_entity.id
_entity.type
_entity.pdbx_description
1 polymer ?
#
loop_
_entity_poly.entity_id
_entity_poly.type
_entity_poly.pdbx_seq_one_letter_code
_entity_poly.pdbx_strand_id
1 'polypeptide(L)' 'MVHQGDMASLPNTWQQLMRYCAAAGLSPTGRCREVYLSTPQGREDAWVTEIQQPVS' A
#
# COMPACT_ATOMS: atom_id res chain seq x y z
N MET A 1 -2.28 -3.96 -3.06
CA MET A 1 -1.32 -4.65 -2.17
C MET A 1 -1.69 -4.36 -0.73
N VAL A 2 -1.67 -5.37 0.09
CA VAL A 2 -2.04 -5.23 1.51
C VAL A 2 -0.79 -4.96 2.33
N HIS A 3 -0.86 -3.94 3.18
CA HIS A 3 0.19 -3.59 4.14
C HIS A 3 -0.28 -3.96 5.54
N GLN A 4 0.51 -4.70 6.28
CA GLN A 4 0.27 -4.98 7.69
C GLN A 4 1.29 -4.24 8.54
N GLY A 5 0.81 -3.55 9.56
CA GLY A 5 1.67 -2.82 10.48
C GLY A 5 1.36 -1.34 10.52
N ASP A 6 2.24 -0.60 11.17
CA ASP A 6 2.03 0.83 11.38
C ASP A 6 2.24 1.64 10.10
N MET A 7 1.82 2.89 10.15
CA MET A 7 1.93 3.79 9.00
C MET A 7 3.38 4.20 8.72
N ALA A 8 4.27 4.07 9.69
CA ALA A 8 5.67 4.43 9.50
C ALA A 8 6.38 3.51 8.50
N SER A 9 5.92 2.26 8.39
CA SER A 9 6.48 1.30 7.43
C SER A 9 5.74 1.29 6.09
N LEU A 10 4.67 2.07 5.93
CA LEU A 10 3.88 2.11 4.71
C LEU A 10 4.71 2.50 3.47
N PRO A 11 5.66 3.44 3.52
CA PRO A 11 6.46 3.77 2.35
C PRO A 11 7.23 2.58 1.78
N ASN A 12 7.66 1.64 2.62
CA ASN A 12 8.36 0.44 2.15
C ASN A 12 7.43 -0.43 1.30
N THR A 13 6.17 -0.56 1.71
CA THR A 13 5.17 -1.32 0.96
C THR A 13 4.85 -0.62 -0.36
N TRP A 14 4.77 0.69 -0.39
CA TRP A 14 4.60 1.45 -1.62
C TRP A 14 5.75 1.21 -2.60
N GLN A 15 6.98 1.15 -2.11
CA GLN A 15 8.13 0.84 -2.96
C GLN A 15 8.02 -0.54 -3.57
N GLN A 16 7.57 -1.52 -2.79
CA GLN A 16 7.37 -2.88 -3.31
C GLN A 16 6.32 -2.90 -4.42
N LEU A 17 5.23 -2.17 -4.23
CA LEU A 17 4.18 -2.08 -5.25
C LEU A 17 4.71 -1.44 -6.53
N MET A 18 5.49 -0.36 -6.41
CA MET A 18 6.06 0.30 -7.58
C MET A 18 7.05 -0.60 -8.31
N ARG A 19 7.85 -1.38 -7.59
CA ARG A 19 8.76 -2.35 -8.21
C ARG A 19 7.99 -3.43 -8.96
N TYR A 20 6.89 -3.90 -8.38
CA TYR A 20 6.03 -4.87 -9.05
C TYR A 20 5.47 -4.31 -10.35
N CYS A 21 4.96 -3.08 -10.33
CA CYS A 21 4.43 -2.44 -11.52
C CYS A 21 5.50 -2.31 -12.61
N ALA A 22 6.70 -1.90 -12.24
CA ALA A 22 7.79 -1.76 -13.19
C ALA A 22 8.17 -3.11 -13.80
N ALA A 23 8.26 -4.16 -12.98
CA ALA A 23 8.61 -5.49 -13.44
C ALA A 23 7.53 -6.09 -14.35
N ALA A 24 6.27 -5.75 -14.12
CA ALA A 24 5.15 -6.23 -14.92
C ALA A 24 4.88 -5.38 -16.16
N GLY A 25 5.63 -4.30 -16.37
CA GLY A 25 5.42 -3.41 -17.51
C GLY A 25 4.20 -2.52 -17.36
N LEU A 26 3.73 -2.29 -16.12
CA LEU A 26 2.57 -1.45 -15.85
C LEU A 26 3.01 -0.02 -15.53
N SER A 27 2.26 0.95 -16.05
CA SER A 27 2.55 2.35 -15.81
C SER A 27 1.54 2.92 -14.82
N PRO A 28 1.98 3.49 -13.69
CA PRO A 28 1.05 4.11 -12.74
C PRO A 28 0.29 5.26 -13.40
N THR A 29 -1.01 5.31 -13.16
CA THR A 29 -1.88 6.37 -13.66
C THR A 29 -2.81 6.82 -12.55
N GLY A 30 -3.26 8.07 -12.61
CA GLY A 30 -4.23 8.58 -11.66
C GLY A 30 -3.69 8.67 -10.24
N ARG A 31 -4.63 8.78 -9.29
CA ARG A 31 -4.29 8.94 -7.88
C ARG A 31 -4.22 7.59 -7.19
N CYS A 32 -3.17 7.38 -6.42
CA CYS A 32 -3.10 6.23 -5.55
C CYS A 32 -4.08 6.40 -4.38
N ARG A 33 -4.51 5.28 -3.81
CA ARG A 33 -5.44 5.26 -2.68
C ARG A 33 -4.91 4.36 -1.58
N GLU A 34 -5.29 4.69 -0.36
CA GLU A 34 -5.05 3.86 0.82
C GLU A 34 -6.40 3.57 1.45
N VAL A 35 -6.73 2.30 1.59
CA VAL A 35 -7.98 1.86 2.19
C VAL A 35 -7.66 1.20 3.52
N TYR A 36 -8.14 1.78 4.61
CA TYR A 36 -7.88 1.26 5.94
C TYR A 36 -8.88 0.15 6.24
N LEU A 37 -8.42 -1.09 6.22
CA LEU A 37 -9.26 -2.26 6.40
C LEU A 37 -9.49 -2.59 7.88
N SER A 38 -8.46 -2.39 8.71
CA SER A 38 -8.54 -2.65 10.14
C SER A 38 -7.55 -1.75 10.85
N THR A 39 -8.03 -0.95 11.80
CA THR A 39 -7.20 0.00 12.54
C THR A 39 -7.53 -0.08 14.04
N PRO A 40 -7.16 -1.17 14.71
CA PRO A 40 -7.45 -1.30 16.14
C PRO A 40 -6.76 -0.22 16.93
N GLN A 41 -7.52 0.42 17.80
CA GLN A 41 -7.02 1.53 18.60
C GLN A 41 -5.94 1.04 19.56
N GLY A 42 -4.81 1.77 19.62
CA GLY A 42 -3.69 1.41 20.49
C GLY A 42 -2.85 0.23 20.01
N ARG A 43 -3.15 -0.32 18.83
CA ARG A 43 -2.44 -1.47 18.28
C ARG A 43 -2.07 -1.21 16.82
N GLU A 44 -1.22 -0.23 16.61
CA GLU A 44 -0.82 0.17 15.26
C GLU A 44 -0.07 -0.94 14.52
N ASP A 45 0.59 -1.83 15.26
CA ASP A 45 1.26 -3.00 14.70
C ASP A 45 0.28 -3.99 14.05
N ALA A 46 -1.00 -3.91 14.43
CA ALA A 46 -2.04 -4.77 13.88
C ALA A 46 -2.90 -4.08 12.81
N TRP A 47 -2.54 -2.89 12.40
CA TRP A 47 -3.27 -2.20 11.34
C TRP A 47 -3.09 -2.92 10.00
N VAL A 48 -4.17 -2.94 9.21
CA VAL A 48 -4.17 -3.51 7.87
C VAL A 48 -4.65 -2.44 6.92
N THR A 49 -3.83 -2.12 5.95
CA THR A 49 -4.13 -1.09 4.94
C THR A 49 -3.94 -1.70 3.56
N GLU A 50 -4.91 -1.48 2.67
CA GLU A 50 -4.74 -1.83 1.28
C GLU A 50 -4.30 -0.61 0.50
N ILE A 51 -3.17 -0.70 -0.19
CA ILE A 51 -2.72 0.36 -1.08
C ILE A 51 -3.10 -0.01 -2.50
N GLN A 52 -3.62 0.98 -3.22
CA GLN A 52 -4.16 0.79 -4.57
C GLN A 52 -3.52 1.82 -5.49
N GLN A 53 -2.96 1.33 -6.59
CA GLN A 53 -2.37 2.19 -7.61
C GLN A 53 -3.01 1.87 -8.95
N PRO A 54 -3.78 2.79 -9.53
CA PRO A 54 -4.28 2.60 -10.90
C PRO A 54 -3.10 2.50 -11.87
N VAL A 55 -3.22 1.60 -12.82
CA VAL A 55 -2.17 1.36 -13.82
C VAL A 55 -2.79 1.20 -15.19
N SER A 56 -1.98 1.39 -16.20
CA SER A 56 -2.38 1.16 -17.60
C SER A 56 -1.46 0.14 -18.27
#